data_57083a1671dbc4755659c45d2d6947fc
#
_entry.id   57083a1671dbc4755659c45d2d6947fc
#
_cell.length_a   1.000
_cell.length_b   1.000
_cell.length_c   1.000
_cell.angle_alpha   90.00
_cell.angle_beta   90.00
_cell.angle_gamma   90.00
#
_symmetry.space_group_name_H-M   'P 1'
#
loop_
_entity.id
_entity.type
_entity.pdbx_description
1 polymer ?
#
loop_
_entity_poly.entity_id
_entity_poly.type
_entity_poly.pdbx_seq_one_letter_code
_entity_poly.pdbx_strand_id
1 'polypeptide(L)'
;MGRIIAVANQKGGVGKTTTSINLSACLAEAGQKVLVVDVDPQGNTTSGLGVDKNNVENTIYELMLGECTVEECIITNVLDNLDVMPSNVNLAGAEIDLIGVDEREYILHKEINKVRDNYDFVIVDCPPSLSMLTVNAMTASDTVLVPIQCEYYALEGLSQLIHTINLVKKRLNPDLEMEGVVFTMYDARTNLSLQVVENVKENLKQTIYKTIIPRNIRLAEAPSHGVPINIYDSKSAGAESYRLLADEVIHRGEDE
;
A
#
# COMPACT_ATOMS: atom_id res chain seq x y z
N MET A 1 -15.59 0.19 11.77
CA MET A 1 -15.23 -0.64 10.61
C MET A 1 -13.94 -0.09 10.04
N GLY A 2 -12.87 -0.90 9.99
CA GLY A 2 -11.55 -0.45 9.54
C GLY A 2 -11.55 0.03 8.10
N ARG A 3 -10.77 1.07 7.78
CA ARG A 3 -10.63 1.60 6.43
C ARG A 3 -9.56 0.83 5.66
N ILE A 4 -9.92 0.25 4.51
CA ILE A 4 -9.02 -0.55 3.66
C ILE A 4 -8.48 0.33 2.53
N ILE A 5 -7.17 0.51 2.48
CA ILE A 5 -6.48 1.39 1.52
C ILE A 5 -5.48 0.56 0.71
N ALA A 6 -5.70 0.40 -0.60
CA ALA A 6 -4.71 -0.18 -1.50
C ALA A 6 -3.65 0.87 -1.86
N VAL A 7 -2.38 0.52 -1.74
CA VAL A 7 -1.27 1.35 -2.20
C VAL A 7 -0.81 0.84 -3.57
N ALA A 8 -1.21 1.52 -4.63
CA ALA A 8 -1.06 1.02 -5.99
C ALA A 8 -0.43 2.03 -6.95
N ASN A 9 0.42 1.54 -7.84
CA ASN A 9 0.89 2.21 -9.04
C ASN A 9 1.50 1.16 -9.98
N GLN A 10 1.23 1.26 -11.28
CA GLN A 10 1.77 0.35 -12.29
C GLN A 10 3.28 0.47 -12.47
N LYS A 11 3.83 1.67 -12.19
CA LYS A 11 5.26 1.92 -12.32
C LYS A 11 6.01 1.31 -11.13
N GLY A 12 7.05 0.53 -11.42
CA GLY A 12 8.00 0.06 -10.42
C GLY A 12 8.85 1.20 -9.85
N GLY A 13 9.28 1.06 -8.58
CA GLY A 13 10.21 2.01 -7.97
C GLY A 13 9.63 3.37 -7.56
N VAL A 14 8.32 3.57 -7.58
CA VAL A 14 7.67 4.85 -7.17
C VAL A 14 7.47 4.97 -5.66
N GLY A 15 7.89 4.00 -4.86
CA GLY A 15 7.78 4.03 -3.40
C GLY A 15 6.51 3.43 -2.84
N LYS A 16 5.80 2.52 -3.54
CA LYS A 16 4.63 1.81 -3.00
C LYS A 16 4.95 1.11 -1.68
N THR A 17 5.83 0.13 -1.72
CA THR A 17 6.27 -0.65 -0.54
C THR A 17 6.82 0.25 0.57
N THR A 18 7.63 1.25 0.21
CA THR A 18 8.13 2.23 1.19
C THR A 18 6.98 2.98 1.85
N THR A 19 5.96 3.36 1.08
CA THR A 19 4.77 4.04 1.61
C THR A 19 3.94 3.08 2.46
N SER A 20 3.68 1.86 2.00
CA SER A 20 2.92 0.84 2.75
C SER A 20 3.54 0.57 4.12
N ILE A 21 4.86 0.32 4.19
CA ILE A 21 5.58 0.08 5.45
C ILE A 21 5.51 1.30 6.37
N ASN A 22 5.92 2.47 5.87
CA ASN A 22 6.14 3.62 6.74
C ASN A 22 4.85 4.35 7.12
N LEU A 23 3.85 4.39 6.23
CA LEU A 23 2.52 4.88 6.57
C LEU A 23 1.89 4.00 7.65
N SER A 24 1.92 2.68 7.50
CA SER A 24 1.36 1.75 8.49
C SER A 24 2.04 1.87 9.84
N ALA A 25 3.38 1.97 9.87
CA ALA A 25 4.13 2.13 11.11
C ALA A 25 3.83 3.49 11.79
N CYS A 26 3.63 4.56 11.03
CA CYS A 26 3.28 5.87 11.59
C CYS A 26 1.81 5.93 12.04
N LEU A 27 0.88 5.25 11.36
CA LEU A 27 -0.49 5.07 11.83
C LEU A 27 -0.52 4.31 13.17
N ALA A 28 0.26 3.23 13.28
CA ALA A 28 0.38 2.45 14.51
C ALA A 28 1.03 3.26 15.65
N GLU A 29 2.07 4.06 15.35
CA GLU A 29 2.70 5.01 16.29
C GLU A 29 1.69 6.06 16.79
N ALA A 30 0.72 6.46 15.96
CA ALA A 30 -0.38 7.35 16.31
C ALA A 30 -1.51 6.66 17.10
N GLY A 31 -1.35 5.39 17.46
CA GLY A 31 -2.28 4.62 18.28
C GLY A 31 -3.39 3.91 17.51
N GLN A 32 -3.34 3.90 16.18
CA GLN A 32 -4.29 3.16 15.34
C GLN A 32 -3.92 1.67 15.30
N LYS A 33 -4.92 0.79 15.28
CA LYS A 33 -4.72 -0.64 15.02
C LYS A 33 -4.62 -0.86 13.51
N VAL A 34 -3.48 -1.37 13.04
CA VAL A 34 -3.17 -1.48 11.63
C VAL A 34 -2.89 -2.92 11.22
N LEU A 35 -3.51 -3.38 10.12
CA LEU A 35 -3.13 -4.58 9.41
C LEU A 35 -2.44 -4.20 8.10
N VAL A 36 -1.26 -4.73 7.85
CA VAL A 36 -0.59 -4.64 6.55
C VAL A 36 -0.79 -5.93 5.78
N VAL A 37 -1.20 -5.83 4.52
CA VAL A 37 -1.43 -6.97 3.63
C VAL A 37 -0.44 -6.86 2.46
N ASP A 38 0.56 -7.73 2.42
CA ASP A 38 1.57 -7.74 1.36
C ASP A 38 1.09 -8.60 0.18
N VAL A 39 0.68 -7.98 -0.92
CA VAL A 39 0.15 -8.68 -2.12
C VAL A 39 1.20 -8.71 -3.24
N ASP A 40 2.44 -8.30 -2.96
CA ASP A 40 3.54 -8.40 -3.91
C ASP A 40 4.30 -9.73 -3.70
N PRO A 41 4.44 -10.59 -4.73
CA PRO A 41 5.24 -11.81 -4.66
C PRO A 41 6.71 -11.59 -4.26
N GLN A 42 7.22 -10.36 -4.38
CA GLN A 42 8.55 -10.04 -3.90
C GLN A 42 8.64 -10.05 -2.35
N GLY A 43 7.53 -9.92 -1.64
CA GLY A 43 7.49 -9.94 -0.17
C GLY A 43 8.37 -8.86 0.48
N ASN A 44 8.45 -7.68 -0.16
CA ASN A 44 9.33 -6.60 0.32
C ASN A 44 8.72 -5.87 1.51
N THR A 45 7.41 -5.74 1.59
CA THR A 45 6.71 -5.21 2.77
C THR A 45 6.89 -6.15 3.95
N THR A 46 6.74 -7.44 3.73
CA THR A 46 6.97 -8.50 4.73
C THR A 46 8.36 -8.39 5.33
N SER A 47 9.40 -8.39 4.49
CA SER A 47 10.79 -8.28 4.94
C SER A 47 11.11 -6.92 5.58
N GLY A 48 10.53 -5.84 5.06
CA GLY A 48 10.73 -4.48 5.57
C GLY A 48 10.10 -4.24 6.95
N LEU A 49 9.18 -5.11 7.37
CA LEU A 49 8.60 -5.16 8.72
C LEU A 49 9.28 -6.22 9.62
N GLY A 50 10.43 -6.77 9.21
CA GLY A 50 11.24 -7.69 10.01
C GLY A 50 10.80 -9.14 9.97
N VAL A 51 9.84 -9.52 9.15
CA VAL A 51 9.38 -10.90 9.01
C VAL A 51 10.25 -11.64 7.99
N ASP A 52 10.78 -12.81 8.38
CA ASP A 52 11.53 -13.70 7.49
C ASP A 52 10.56 -14.46 6.56
N LYS A 53 10.29 -13.87 5.40
CA LYS A 53 9.38 -14.42 4.40
C LYS A 53 9.70 -15.82 3.89
N ASN A 54 10.93 -16.33 4.13
CA ASN A 54 11.34 -17.66 3.71
C ASN A 54 10.98 -18.73 4.75
N ASN A 55 10.67 -18.33 5.99
CA ASN A 55 10.34 -19.21 7.10
C ASN A 55 8.90 -19.05 7.61
N VAL A 56 8.04 -18.35 6.86
CA VAL A 56 6.60 -18.22 7.17
C VAL A 56 5.85 -19.41 6.56
N GLU A 57 5.04 -20.08 7.38
CA GLU A 57 4.23 -21.23 6.97
C GLU A 57 3.01 -20.82 6.14
N ASN A 58 2.25 -19.82 6.64
CA ASN A 58 1.03 -19.33 6.00
C ASN A 58 1.24 -17.90 5.48
N THR A 59 1.03 -17.71 4.19
CA THR A 59 1.13 -16.41 3.51
C THR A 59 -0.17 -16.09 2.77
N ILE A 60 -0.24 -14.95 2.12
CA ILE A 60 -1.35 -14.59 1.23
C ILE A 60 -1.57 -15.67 0.15
N TYR A 61 -0.53 -16.40 -0.26
CA TYR A 61 -0.66 -17.46 -1.25
C TYR A 61 -1.54 -18.61 -0.74
N GLU A 62 -1.20 -19.19 0.42
CA GLU A 62 -1.97 -20.27 1.05
C GLU A 62 -3.40 -19.80 1.38
N LEU A 63 -3.56 -18.55 1.84
CA LEU A 63 -4.86 -17.96 2.09
C LEU A 63 -5.71 -17.87 0.81
N MET A 64 -5.14 -17.41 -0.30
CA MET A 64 -5.89 -17.29 -1.56
C MET A 64 -6.28 -18.64 -2.17
N LEU A 65 -5.53 -19.71 -1.87
CA LEU A 65 -5.87 -21.08 -2.25
C LEU A 65 -6.87 -21.75 -1.29
N GLY A 66 -7.19 -21.11 -0.15
CA GLY A 66 -8.05 -21.67 0.88
C GLY A 66 -7.39 -22.78 1.70
N GLU A 67 -6.07 -22.78 1.76
CA GLU A 67 -5.25 -23.77 2.49
C GLU A 67 -5.03 -23.37 3.95
N CYS A 68 -5.28 -22.10 4.30
CA CYS A 68 -5.28 -21.59 5.68
C CYS A 68 -6.41 -20.57 5.88
N THR A 69 -6.73 -20.28 7.15
CA THR A 69 -7.66 -19.20 7.52
C THR A 69 -6.95 -17.85 7.54
N VAL A 70 -7.73 -16.76 7.53
CA VAL A 70 -7.16 -15.41 7.62
C VAL A 70 -6.42 -15.18 8.95
N GLU A 71 -6.94 -15.76 10.04
CA GLU A 71 -6.32 -15.68 11.37
C GLU A 71 -4.98 -16.43 11.41
N GLU A 72 -4.85 -17.56 10.73
CA GLU A 72 -3.60 -18.33 10.62
C GLU A 72 -2.57 -17.63 9.72
N CYS A 73 -3.02 -16.81 8.77
CA CYS A 73 -2.17 -16.03 7.89
C CYS A 73 -1.60 -14.77 8.58
N ILE A 74 -2.29 -14.22 9.60
CA ILE A 74 -1.87 -12.99 10.27
C ILE A 74 -0.74 -13.25 11.27
N ILE A 75 0.37 -12.54 11.11
CA ILE A 75 1.44 -12.44 12.10
C ILE A 75 1.15 -11.20 12.95
N THR A 76 0.85 -11.42 14.22
CA THR A 76 0.46 -10.36 15.15
C THR A 76 1.67 -9.68 15.80
N ASN A 77 1.51 -8.38 16.13
CA ASN A 77 2.48 -7.60 16.89
C ASN A 77 3.89 -7.60 16.27
N VAL A 78 3.99 -7.45 14.95
CA VAL A 78 5.29 -7.21 14.31
C VAL A 78 5.88 -5.88 14.78
N LEU A 79 5.01 -4.92 15.12
CA LEU A 79 5.26 -3.71 15.91
C LEU A 79 4.05 -3.48 16.82
N ASP A 80 4.18 -2.58 17.79
CA ASP A 80 3.05 -2.16 18.63
C ASP A 80 1.90 -1.64 17.73
N ASN A 81 0.69 -2.20 17.89
CA ASN A 81 -0.51 -1.93 17.10
C ASN A 81 -0.42 -2.26 15.61
N LEU A 82 0.54 -3.05 15.17
CA LEU A 82 0.72 -3.40 13.76
C LEU A 82 0.89 -4.90 13.56
N ASP A 83 0.00 -5.47 12.76
CA ASP A 83 0.00 -6.85 12.32
C ASP A 83 0.30 -6.93 10.81
N VAL A 84 0.73 -8.10 10.30
CA VAL A 84 0.99 -8.30 8.88
C VAL A 84 0.45 -9.62 8.36
N MET A 85 -0.15 -9.60 7.18
CA MET A 85 -0.39 -10.78 6.34
C MET A 85 0.77 -10.86 5.34
N PRO A 86 1.68 -11.82 5.50
CA PRO A 86 2.94 -11.87 4.77
C PRO A 86 2.80 -12.42 3.36
N SER A 87 3.76 -12.10 2.50
CA SER A 87 3.93 -12.62 1.17
C SER A 87 5.30 -13.23 0.96
N ASN A 88 5.37 -14.14 -0.01
CA ASN A 88 6.62 -14.68 -0.53
C ASN A 88 6.50 -14.98 -2.03
N VAL A 89 7.56 -15.54 -2.63
CA VAL A 89 7.65 -15.81 -4.06
C VAL A 89 6.56 -16.76 -4.58
N ASN A 90 5.98 -17.62 -3.72
CA ASN A 90 4.94 -18.56 -4.10
C ASN A 90 3.68 -17.84 -4.61
N LEU A 91 3.41 -16.63 -4.10
CA LEU A 91 2.26 -15.84 -4.52
C LEU A 91 2.23 -15.55 -6.03
N ALA A 92 3.38 -15.60 -6.72
CA ALA A 92 3.41 -15.51 -8.18
C ALA A 92 2.66 -16.67 -8.86
N GLY A 93 2.54 -17.83 -8.20
CA GLY A 93 1.77 -18.99 -8.68
C GLY A 93 0.26 -18.76 -8.63
N ALA A 94 -0.24 -17.93 -7.74
CA ALA A 94 -1.68 -17.72 -7.54
C ALA A 94 -2.41 -17.29 -8.83
N GLU A 95 -1.75 -16.54 -9.71
CA GLU A 95 -2.34 -16.14 -10.99
C GLU A 95 -2.67 -17.32 -11.91
N ILE A 96 -1.93 -18.42 -11.78
CA ILE A 96 -2.14 -19.65 -12.54
C ILE A 96 -3.09 -20.58 -11.77
N ASP A 97 -2.86 -20.75 -10.47
CA ASP A 97 -3.59 -21.72 -9.64
C ASP A 97 -5.07 -21.32 -9.44
N LEU A 98 -5.37 -20.03 -9.53
CA LEU A 98 -6.73 -19.50 -9.45
C LEU A 98 -7.45 -19.45 -10.81
N ILE A 99 -6.85 -19.95 -11.90
CA ILE A 99 -7.55 -20.04 -13.19
C ILE A 99 -8.72 -21.03 -13.04
N GLY A 100 -9.93 -20.55 -13.33
CA GLY A 100 -11.15 -21.36 -13.24
C GLY A 100 -11.82 -21.39 -11.86
N VAL A 101 -11.25 -20.72 -10.88
CA VAL A 101 -11.92 -20.49 -9.59
C VAL A 101 -12.99 -19.42 -9.77
N ASP A 102 -14.21 -19.72 -9.36
CA ASP A 102 -15.32 -18.77 -9.41
C ASP A 102 -15.08 -17.60 -8.45
N GLU A 103 -15.40 -16.39 -8.90
CA GLU A 103 -15.25 -15.15 -8.12
C GLU A 103 -13.83 -14.94 -7.57
N ARG A 104 -12.82 -15.38 -8.29
CA ARG A 104 -11.42 -15.28 -7.90
C ARG A 104 -10.96 -13.84 -7.64
N GLU A 105 -11.61 -12.83 -8.23
CA GLU A 105 -11.36 -11.43 -8.02
C GLU A 105 -11.80 -10.93 -6.63
N TYR A 106 -12.63 -11.71 -5.91
CA TYR A 106 -13.20 -11.38 -4.60
C TYR A 106 -12.59 -12.18 -3.44
N ILE A 107 -11.60 -13.03 -3.69
CA ILE A 107 -11.02 -13.88 -2.64
C ILE A 107 -10.49 -13.02 -1.48
N LEU A 108 -9.64 -12.06 -1.80
CA LEU A 108 -9.04 -11.20 -0.78
C LEU A 108 -10.09 -10.33 -0.06
N HIS A 109 -11.10 -9.86 -0.79
CA HIS A 109 -12.24 -9.13 -0.21
C HIS A 109 -12.98 -9.98 0.84
N LYS A 110 -13.27 -11.25 0.52
CA LYS A 110 -13.97 -12.15 1.44
C LYS A 110 -13.15 -12.41 2.71
N GLU A 111 -11.84 -12.60 2.57
CA GLU A 111 -10.96 -12.92 3.68
C GLU A 111 -10.69 -11.71 4.58
N ILE A 112 -10.33 -10.54 4.03
CA ILE A 112 -10.07 -9.34 4.81
C ILE A 112 -11.32 -8.89 5.59
N ASN A 113 -12.51 -9.01 5.01
CA ASN A 113 -13.75 -8.61 5.67
C ASN A 113 -14.07 -9.43 6.94
N LYS A 114 -13.51 -10.64 7.10
CA LYS A 114 -13.69 -11.44 8.32
C LYS A 114 -13.00 -10.80 9.54
N VAL A 115 -11.88 -10.07 9.30
CA VAL A 115 -11.04 -9.50 10.36
C VAL A 115 -11.03 -7.98 10.39
N ARG A 116 -11.61 -7.33 9.39
CA ARG A 116 -11.60 -5.88 9.18
C ARG A 116 -12.00 -5.07 10.41
N ASP A 117 -12.97 -5.53 11.17
CA ASP A 117 -13.49 -4.83 12.35
C ASP A 117 -12.54 -4.85 13.55
N ASN A 118 -11.46 -5.63 13.50
CA ASN A 118 -10.42 -5.66 14.52
C ASN A 118 -9.38 -4.52 14.35
N TYR A 119 -9.41 -3.82 13.22
CA TYR A 119 -8.43 -2.80 12.82
C TYR A 119 -9.10 -1.46 12.53
N ASP A 120 -8.35 -0.38 12.72
CA ASP A 120 -8.75 0.97 12.28
C ASP A 120 -8.38 1.18 10.81
N PHE A 121 -7.23 0.63 10.39
CA PHE A 121 -6.73 0.68 9.02
C PHE A 121 -6.23 -0.68 8.55
N VAL A 122 -6.50 -0.98 7.28
CA VAL A 122 -5.88 -2.11 6.55
C VAL A 122 -5.16 -1.51 5.33
N ILE A 123 -3.84 -1.66 5.28
CA ILE A 123 -3.01 -1.14 4.18
C ILE A 123 -2.58 -2.30 3.30
N VAL A 124 -2.97 -2.26 2.02
CA VAL A 124 -2.69 -3.34 1.06
C VAL A 124 -1.59 -2.89 0.09
N ASP A 125 -0.40 -3.49 0.20
CA ASP A 125 0.72 -3.22 -0.72
C ASP A 125 0.58 -4.00 -2.02
N CYS A 126 0.46 -3.30 -3.14
CA CYS A 126 0.22 -3.89 -4.46
C CYS A 126 1.51 -4.07 -5.27
N PRO A 127 1.62 -5.14 -6.08
CA PRO A 127 2.72 -5.32 -7.01
C PRO A 127 2.74 -4.22 -8.10
N PRO A 128 3.87 -4.04 -8.81
CA PRO A 128 3.99 -3.05 -9.90
C PRO A 128 3.37 -3.54 -11.22
N SER A 129 2.24 -4.19 -11.17
CA SER A 129 1.53 -4.74 -12.32
C SER A 129 0.03 -4.60 -12.13
N LEU A 130 -0.73 -4.57 -13.22
CA LEU A 130 -2.19 -4.66 -13.20
C LEU A 130 -2.62 -6.13 -13.34
N SER A 131 -2.07 -6.98 -12.50
CA SER A 131 -2.37 -8.40 -12.46
C SER A 131 -3.64 -8.70 -11.67
N MET A 132 -4.00 -9.97 -11.61
CA MET A 132 -5.09 -10.50 -10.78
C MET A 132 -4.91 -10.14 -9.30
N LEU A 133 -3.66 -10.11 -8.81
CA LEU A 133 -3.35 -9.73 -7.43
C LEU A 133 -3.73 -8.27 -7.15
N THR A 134 -3.38 -7.35 -8.05
CA THR A 134 -3.77 -5.93 -7.93
C THR A 134 -5.28 -5.75 -8.04
N VAL A 135 -5.96 -6.53 -8.90
CA VAL A 135 -7.42 -6.51 -8.99
C VAL A 135 -8.05 -6.98 -7.68
N ASN A 136 -7.57 -8.07 -7.06
CA ASN A 136 -8.02 -8.53 -5.75
C ASN A 136 -7.82 -7.46 -4.67
N ALA A 137 -6.64 -6.82 -4.64
CA ALA A 137 -6.35 -5.73 -3.70
C ALA A 137 -7.36 -4.57 -3.84
N MET A 138 -7.61 -4.09 -5.07
CA MET A 138 -8.56 -3.00 -5.32
C MET A 138 -10.02 -3.42 -5.06
N THR A 139 -10.39 -4.67 -5.34
CA THR A 139 -11.73 -5.18 -5.07
C THR A 139 -12.00 -5.27 -3.57
N ALA A 140 -10.97 -5.55 -2.77
CA ALA A 140 -11.06 -5.62 -1.32
C ALA A 140 -11.01 -4.25 -0.62
N SER A 141 -10.60 -3.19 -1.32
CA SER A 141 -10.31 -1.88 -0.72
C SER A 141 -11.47 -0.90 -0.83
N ASP A 142 -11.54 0.02 0.13
CA ASP A 142 -12.44 1.18 0.08
C ASP A 142 -11.84 2.25 -0.84
N THR A 143 -10.52 2.44 -0.76
CA THR A 143 -9.83 3.50 -1.49
C THR A 143 -8.46 3.07 -2.02
N VAL A 144 -7.92 3.85 -2.98
CA VAL A 144 -6.59 3.64 -3.56
C VAL A 144 -5.70 4.85 -3.33
N LEU A 145 -4.64 4.69 -2.54
CA LEU A 145 -3.55 5.66 -2.38
C LEU A 145 -2.52 5.46 -3.50
N VAL A 146 -2.15 6.54 -4.17
CA VAL A 146 -1.27 6.50 -5.34
C VAL A 146 0.04 7.25 -5.09
N PRO A 147 1.13 6.55 -4.72
CA PRO A 147 2.45 7.15 -4.69
C PRO A 147 2.94 7.46 -6.10
N ILE A 148 3.41 8.70 -6.31
CA ILE A 148 3.94 9.16 -7.60
C ILE A 148 5.34 9.73 -7.40
N GLN A 149 6.31 9.20 -8.12
CA GLN A 149 7.63 9.80 -8.20
C GLN A 149 7.59 11.05 -9.07
N CYS A 150 8.29 12.13 -8.63
CA CYS A 150 8.38 13.39 -9.37
C CYS A 150 9.28 13.26 -10.61
N GLU A 151 8.82 12.54 -11.63
CA GLU A 151 9.48 12.28 -12.90
C GLU A 151 8.60 12.66 -14.09
N TYR A 152 9.20 12.85 -15.26
CA TYR A 152 8.55 13.35 -16.49
C TYR A 152 7.28 12.56 -16.89
N TYR A 153 7.29 11.23 -16.76
CA TYR A 153 6.16 10.37 -17.15
C TYR A 153 5.12 10.16 -16.03
N ALA A 154 5.15 10.96 -14.97
CA ALA A 154 4.24 10.79 -13.82
C ALA A 154 2.76 10.86 -14.19
N LEU A 155 2.37 11.81 -15.02
CA LEU A 155 0.98 12.01 -15.46
C LEU A 155 0.45 10.89 -16.36
N GLU A 156 1.27 10.36 -17.26
CA GLU A 156 0.86 9.28 -18.15
C GLU A 156 0.54 8.01 -17.34
N GLY A 157 1.45 7.61 -16.43
CA GLY A 157 1.22 6.47 -15.54
C GLY A 157 0.02 6.65 -14.63
N LEU A 158 -0.19 7.87 -14.11
CA LEU A 158 -1.35 8.19 -13.29
C LEU A 158 -2.67 8.07 -14.07
N SER A 159 -2.72 8.56 -15.30
CA SER A 159 -3.93 8.47 -16.15
C SER A 159 -4.31 7.01 -16.45
N GLN A 160 -3.32 6.14 -16.70
CA GLN A 160 -3.54 4.71 -16.91
C GLN A 160 -4.07 4.03 -15.65
N LEU A 161 -3.53 4.37 -14.47
CA LEU A 161 -3.99 3.83 -13.20
C LEU A 161 -5.42 4.27 -12.88
N ILE A 162 -5.75 5.56 -13.07
CA ILE A 162 -7.11 6.08 -12.90
C ILE A 162 -8.10 5.33 -13.80
N HIS A 163 -7.72 5.06 -15.04
CA HIS A 163 -8.54 4.25 -15.93
C HIS A 163 -8.80 2.85 -15.36
N THR A 164 -7.80 2.21 -14.78
CA THR A 164 -7.93 0.89 -14.16
C THR A 164 -8.81 0.93 -12.92
N ILE A 165 -8.61 1.92 -12.03
CA ILE A 165 -9.48 2.11 -10.85
C ILE A 165 -10.94 2.24 -11.28
N ASN A 166 -11.23 3.04 -12.33
CA ASN A 166 -12.57 3.20 -12.87
C ASN A 166 -13.14 1.90 -13.47
N LEU A 167 -12.30 1.03 -14.06
CA LEU A 167 -12.74 -0.28 -14.54
C LEU A 167 -13.10 -1.22 -13.38
N VAL A 168 -12.28 -1.26 -12.34
CA VAL A 168 -12.58 -2.05 -11.12
C VAL A 168 -13.84 -1.51 -10.46
N LYS A 169 -13.96 -0.19 -10.27
CA LYS A 169 -15.16 0.47 -9.74
C LYS A 169 -16.43 0.08 -10.50
N LYS A 170 -16.37 0.09 -11.82
CA LYS A 170 -17.53 -0.21 -12.67
C LYS A 170 -17.95 -1.68 -12.64
N ARG A 171 -17.00 -2.61 -12.45
CA ARG A 171 -17.24 -4.05 -12.68
C ARG A 171 -17.24 -4.90 -11.42
N LEU A 172 -16.45 -4.53 -10.43
CA LEU A 172 -16.13 -5.38 -9.28
C LEU A 172 -16.42 -4.71 -7.94
N ASN A 173 -16.07 -3.42 -7.76
CA ASN A 173 -16.23 -2.71 -6.50
C ASN A 173 -16.78 -1.30 -6.74
N PRO A 174 -18.14 -1.13 -6.79
CA PRO A 174 -18.78 0.16 -7.09
C PRO A 174 -18.43 1.29 -6.10
N ASP A 175 -18.04 0.93 -4.88
CA ASP A 175 -17.74 1.88 -3.80
C ASP A 175 -16.26 2.30 -3.78
N LEU A 176 -15.41 1.68 -4.64
CA LEU A 176 -13.99 2.02 -4.70
C LEU A 176 -13.77 3.48 -5.09
N GLU A 177 -13.00 4.19 -4.29
CA GLU A 177 -12.63 5.58 -4.55
C GLU A 177 -11.11 5.79 -4.60
N MET A 178 -10.69 6.95 -5.11
CA MET A 178 -9.30 7.33 -5.00
C MET A 178 -9.05 7.95 -3.61
N GLU A 179 -8.14 7.36 -2.84
CA GLU A 179 -7.69 7.90 -1.56
C GLU A 179 -6.99 9.24 -1.75
N GLY A 180 -6.09 9.28 -2.69
CA GLY A 180 -5.35 10.46 -3.05
C GLY A 180 -4.00 10.13 -3.67
N VAL A 181 -3.33 11.17 -4.13
CA VAL A 181 -1.98 11.11 -4.68
C VAL A 181 -0.99 11.63 -3.65
N VAL A 182 0.09 10.88 -3.41
CA VAL A 182 1.23 11.34 -2.62
C VAL A 182 2.49 11.40 -3.48
N PHE A 183 3.14 12.56 -3.50
CA PHE A 183 4.42 12.71 -4.19
C PHE A 183 5.55 12.09 -3.39
N THR A 184 6.39 11.31 -4.07
CA THR A 184 7.52 10.60 -3.47
C THR A 184 8.83 11.00 -4.15
N MET A 185 9.95 10.74 -3.44
CA MET A 185 11.30 11.01 -3.95
C MET A 185 11.48 12.44 -4.48
N TYR A 186 10.77 13.39 -3.87
CA TYR A 186 10.87 14.79 -4.23
C TYR A 186 12.28 15.32 -3.92
N ASP A 187 12.88 15.99 -4.92
CA ASP A 187 14.16 16.66 -4.76
C ASP A 187 13.98 18.16 -5.02
N ALA A 188 13.96 18.93 -3.94
CA ALA A 188 13.78 20.38 -3.98
C ALA A 188 14.88 21.13 -4.77
N ARG A 189 16.01 20.46 -5.07
CA ARG A 189 17.11 21.05 -5.84
C ARG A 189 16.86 21.03 -7.34
N THR A 190 15.83 20.32 -7.79
CA THR A 190 15.53 20.15 -9.21
C THR A 190 14.25 20.88 -9.60
N ASN A 191 14.32 21.66 -10.69
CA ASN A 191 13.13 22.28 -11.28
C ASN A 191 12.12 21.23 -11.78
N LEU A 192 12.61 20.05 -12.19
CA LEU A 192 11.74 18.98 -12.67
C LEU A 192 10.74 18.54 -11.60
N SER A 193 11.19 18.32 -10.37
CA SER A 193 10.29 17.92 -9.27
C SER A 193 9.18 18.94 -9.04
N LEU A 194 9.50 20.24 -9.04
CA LEU A 194 8.53 21.31 -8.89
C LEU A 194 7.52 21.32 -10.06
N GLN A 195 8.02 21.26 -11.30
CA GLN A 195 7.16 21.27 -12.51
C GLN A 195 6.20 20.07 -12.54
N VAL A 196 6.66 18.89 -12.11
CA VAL A 196 5.80 17.69 -12.04
C VAL A 196 4.69 17.89 -11.01
N VAL A 197 5.01 18.40 -9.82
CA VAL A 197 4.01 18.67 -8.78
C VAL A 197 2.96 19.69 -9.27
N GLU A 198 3.39 20.79 -9.87
CA GLU A 198 2.49 21.82 -10.42
C GLU A 198 1.61 21.23 -11.53
N ASN A 199 2.22 20.51 -12.46
CA ASN A 199 1.49 19.92 -13.60
C ASN A 199 0.45 18.89 -13.15
N VAL A 200 0.77 18.04 -12.16
CA VAL A 200 -0.21 17.11 -11.58
C VAL A 200 -1.33 17.87 -10.89
N LYS A 201 -1.02 18.91 -10.09
CA LYS A 201 -2.02 19.73 -9.40
C LYS A 201 -2.97 20.45 -10.35
N GLU A 202 -2.48 20.92 -11.50
CA GLU A 202 -3.29 21.60 -12.50
C GLU A 202 -4.21 20.66 -13.30
N ASN A 203 -3.77 19.41 -13.53
CA ASN A 203 -4.47 18.49 -14.43
C ASN A 203 -5.25 17.38 -13.69
N LEU A 204 -5.03 17.21 -12.40
CA LEU A 204 -5.70 16.20 -11.59
C LEU A 204 -6.84 16.82 -10.78
N LYS A 205 -8.04 16.25 -10.92
CA LYS A 205 -9.22 16.65 -10.14
C LYS A 205 -9.37 15.91 -8.82
N GLN A 206 -8.59 14.85 -8.64
CA GLN A 206 -8.60 14.00 -7.45
C GLN A 206 -7.80 14.66 -6.31
N THR A 207 -8.02 14.16 -5.11
CA THR A 207 -7.32 14.60 -3.90
C THR A 207 -5.81 14.40 -4.03
N ILE A 208 -5.05 15.41 -3.69
CA ILE A 208 -3.58 15.36 -3.60
C ILE A 208 -3.21 15.69 -2.15
N TYR A 209 -2.46 14.82 -1.51
CA TYR A 209 -1.96 15.05 -0.16
C TYR A 209 -1.05 16.28 -0.11
N LYS A 210 -1.16 17.05 0.97
CA LYS A 210 -0.30 18.23 1.21
C LYS A 210 1.14 17.77 1.47
N THR A 211 1.28 16.63 2.14
CA THR A 211 2.56 16.01 2.44
C THR A 211 3.25 15.51 1.17
N ILE A 212 4.54 15.81 1.06
CA ILE A 212 5.44 15.34 0.01
C ILE A 212 6.56 14.54 0.65
N ILE A 213 6.81 13.32 0.19
CA ILE A 213 7.88 12.47 0.70
C ILE A 213 9.19 12.83 -0.03
N PRO A 214 10.19 13.35 0.68
CA PRO A 214 11.45 13.73 0.05
C PRO A 214 12.29 12.52 -0.35
N ARG A 215 13.21 12.72 -1.29
CA ARG A 215 14.29 11.76 -1.53
C ARG A 215 15.17 11.71 -0.29
N ASN A 216 15.18 10.56 0.40
CA ASN A 216 15.89 10.38 1.65
C ASN A 216 16.58 9.01 1.66
N ILE A 217 17.90 8.98 1.87
CA ILE A 217 18.70 7.74 1.85
C ILE A 217 18.31 6.82 3.00
N ARG A 218 17.88 7.36 4.15
CA ARG A 218 17.45 6.58 5.32
C ARG A 218 16.23 5.71 5.01
N LEU A 219 15.30 6.21 4.16
CA LEU A 219 14.17 5.42 3.67
C LEU A 219 14.59 4.22 2.80
N ALA A 220 15.72 4.33 2.11
CA ALA A 220 16.27 3.23 1.31
C ALA A 220 17.08 2.24 2.17
N GLU A 221 17.69 2.69 3.26
CA GLU A 221 18.48 1.86 4.17
C GLU A 221 17.60 1.05 5.14
N ALA A 222 16.55 1.65 5.70
CA ALA A 222 15.71 1.07 6.73
C ALA A 222 15.21 -0.37 6.41
N PRO A 223 14.74 -0.70 5.18
CA PRO A 223 14.31 -2.05 4.84
C PRO A 223 15.41 -3.12 4.95
N SER A 224 16.68 -2.75 4.77
CA SER A 224 17.80 -3.69 4.94
C SER A 224 18.02 -4.12 6.39
N HIS A 225 17.45 -3.38 7.34
CA HIS A 225 17.44 -3.68 8.77
C HIS A 225 16.11 -4.29 9.24
N GLY A 226 15.13 -4.49 8.32
CA GLY A 226 13.82 -5.04 8.65
C GLY A 226 12.99 -4.16 9.59
N VAL A 227 13.18 -2.85 9.55
CA VAL A 227 12.44 -1.89 10.39
C VAL A 227 11.96 -0.69 9.59
N PRO A 228 10.81 -0.07 9.93
CA PRO A 228 10.35 1.16 9.30
C PRO A 228 11.19 2.38 9.71
N ILE A 229 11.03 3.48 8.98
CA ILE A 229 11.84 4.69 9.14
C ILE A 229 11.71 5.35 10.52
N ASN A 230 10.53 5.32 11.13
CA ASN A 230 10.29 5.91 12.45
C ASN A 230 11.04 5.18 13.57
N ILE A 231 11.44 3.91 13.35
CA ILE A 231 12.29 3.12 14.25
C ILE A 231 13.76 3.27 13.83
N TYR A 232 14.06 3.19 12.52
CA TYR A 232 15.42 3.25 12.00
C TYR A 232 16.10 4.62 12.25
N ASP A 233 15.40 5.70 11.91
CA ASP A 233 15.86 7.08 12.13
C ASP A 233 14.65 7.99 12.36
N SER A 234 14.17 8.03 13.60
CA SER A 234 12.93 8.71 14.00
C SER A 234 12.93 10.22 13.79
N LYS A 235 14.13 10.83 13.61
CA LYS A 235 14.30 12.28 13.40
C LYS A 235 14.60 12.62 11.94
N SER A 236 14.65 11.63 11.05
CA SER A 236 14.87 11.88 9.63
C SER A 236 13.69 12.62 8.99
N ALA A 237 13.97 13.38 7.94
CA ALA A 237 12.92 14.02 7.14
C ALA A 237 11.92 12.99 6.57
N GLY A 238 12.38 11.77 6.29
CA GLY A 238 11.51 10.67 5.87
C GLY A 238 10.51 10.27 6.95
N ALA A 239 10.95 10.12 8.20
CA ALA A 239 10.07 9.78 9.33
C ALA A 239 9.05 10.88 9.59
N GLU A 240 9.48 12.13 9.60
CA GLU A 240 8.60 13.30 9.79
C GLU A 240 7.53 13.35 8.68
N SER A 241 7.93 13.20 7.42
CA SER A 241 6.98 13.23 6.30
C SER A 241 5.95 12.09 6.38
N TYR A 242 6.33 10.87 6.78
CA TYR A 242 5.35 9.79 6.93
C TYR A 242 4.44 9.97 8.15
N ARG A 243 4.87 10.61 9.24
CA ARG A 243 3.98 11.02 10.34
C ARG A 243 2.95 12.05 9.88
N LEU A 244 3.38 13.06 9.10
CA LEU A 244 2.46 14.05 8.52
C LEU A 244 1.47 13.40 7.56
N LEU A 245 1.92 12.45 6.72
CA LEU A 245 1.02 11.71 5.85
C LEU A 245 0.02 10.86 6.64
N ALA A 246 0.45 10.21 7.71
CA ALA A 246 -0.43 9.43 8.58
C ALA A 246 -1.49 10.32 9.24
N ASP A 247 -1.11 11.51 9.70
CA ASP A 247 -2.03 12.50 10.26
C ASP A 247 -3.07 12.94 9.23
N GLU A 248 -2.67 13.27 8.00
CA GLU A 248 -3.60 13.59 6.91
C GLU A 248 -4.54 12.41 6.58
N VAL A 249 -4.04 11.17 6.63
CA VAL A 249 -4.86 9.97 6.39
C VAL A 249 -5.88 9.75 7.50
N ILE A 250 -5.51 9.95 8.77
CA ILE A 250 -6.42 9.81 9.92
C ILE A 250 -7.57 10.82 9.83
N HIS A 251 -7.26 12.09 9.58
CA HIS A 251 -8.23 13.19 9.59
C HIS A 251 -8.92 13.42 8.24
N ARG A 252 -8.71 12.54 7.27
CA ARG A 252 -9.38 12.66 5.98
C ARG A 252 -10.90 12.59 6.13
N GLY A 253 -11.59 13.61 5.61
CA GLY A 253 -13.06 13.76 5.68
C GLY A 253 -13.55 14.60 6.87
N GLU A 254 -12.66 15.09 7.74
CA GLU A 254 -13.03 16.03 8.80
C GLU A 254 -13.05 17.49 8.30
N ASP A 255 -12.39 17.77 7.18
CA ASP A 255 -12.27 19.10 6.57
C ASP A 255 -13.25 19.31 5.36
N GLU A 256 -14.16 18.38 5.07
CA GLU A 256 -15.23 18.49 4.08
C GLU A 256 -16.61 18.80 4.77
#